data_3b768d41d8cd0384b588a946c3c1398f
#
_entry.id   3b768d41d8cd0384b588a946c3c1398f
#
_cell.length_a   1.000
_cell.length_b   1.000
_cell.length_c   1.000
_cell.angle_alpha   90.00
_cell.angle_beta   90.00
_cell.angle_gamma   90.00
#
_symmetry.space_group_name_H-M   'P 1'
#
loop_
_entity.id
_entity.type
_entity.pdbx_description
1 polymer ?
#
loop_
_entity_poly.entity_id
_entity_poly.type
_entity_poly.pdbx_seq_one_letter_code
_entity_poly.pdbx_strand_id
1 'polypeptide(L)'
;NNNIYKIEKWIDFASESDTYNGIQFSRIYRIYFDDKTNDLHNLKAELELLESIDLVEYEYKRRPFYTPNDPRYNNQWYIDEIRSNDAWDIWDIAAGDIPGNRDIILSSVDLGVNWQHPDLINNLWQNLGEDADGDGRTVEYINGQWVLDPGDLNGIDDDNWDNNMSTFIDDLVGWDVSGSSYGDNNPDVPNNGSWAHGTHVAGLLSATTNNNTGIASTAFNCSVMSVKCTNESEDPSYISNGYEGLLYAAKAGFFSQGFSIVNLSWGGGGYNLFEQEMVSMCTHDYNALIFAAAGNENIEEAHYPSSYNDVISVTASGPNNGWNNWATYHETVDLASPGESIESCVNNGNGYSSWAGTSMASPVAASIAGLMKSMHPEWMVDQIHTMIVATANPIIYEVNPENYIQGKLGSGRVDALKAVTTDLFPEIELVDTEIIMDNDEIYVGDTIELITVLYNNDNWGEAKNPEINLSCSSNHINIINDTMPIENIPTDEAMVNFEPIIIEFSGNINPGETECLLNFTSNQDSYIKYETSFPITFNISETQILLGDLNQDTSIDILDVIITVNIILEVISPNGYENIASDLNTDDIINIQDVILLINLILDR
;
A
#
# COMPACT_ATOMS: atom_id res chain seq x y z
N ASN A 1 -18.38 -34.32 12.60
CA ASN A 1 -19.77 -33.90 12.30
C ASN A 1 -19.75 -32.70 11.32
N ASN A 2 -18.95 -32.86 10.28
CA ASN A 2 -18.82 -31.81 9.29
C ASN A 2 -20.00 -31.93 8.33
N ASN A 3 -20.64 -30.84 8.01
CA ASN A 3 -21.84 -30.78 7.18
C ASN A 3 -21.59 -31.16 5.71
N ILE A 4 -20.82 -32.24 5.49
CA ILE A 4 -20.61 -32.82 4.17
C ILE A 4 -21.92 -33.43 3.73
N TYR A 5 -22.51 -32.94 2.65
CA TYR A 5 -23.77 -33.45 2.15
C TYR A 5 -23.64 -34.22 0.83
N LYS A 6 -22.49 -34.15 0.14
CA LYS A 6 -22.27 -34.86 -1.12
C LYS A 6 -20.76 -35.12 -1.33
N ILE A 7 -20.46 -36.28 -1.86
CA ILE A 7 -19.13 -36.65 -2.38
C ILE A 7 -19.37 -37.29 -3.77
N GLU A 8 -18.65 -36.83 -4.78
CA GLU A 8 -18.72 -37.41 -6.13
C GLU A 8 -17.35 -37.42 -6.78
N LYS A 9 -17.16 -38.22 -7.83
CA LYS A 9 -15.94 -38.16 -8.63
C LYS A 9 -15.82 -36.79 -9.29
N TRP A 10 -14.60 -36.28 -9.34
CA TRP A 10 -14.32 -35.00 -10.03
C TRP A 10 -14.60 -35.14 -11.54
N ILE A 11 -14.15 -36.24 -12.16
CA ILE A 11 -14.39 -36.54 -13.56
C ILE A 11 -14.97 -37.96 -13.64
N ASP A 12 -16.26 -38.09 -13.86
CA ASP A 12 -16.97 -39.36 -13.80
C ASP A 12 -16.47 -40.42 -14.81
N PHE A 13 -16.05 -39.98 -16.00
CA PHE A 13 -15.58 -40.86 -17.07
C PHE A 13 -14.08 -41.14 -17.01
N ALA A 14 -13.33 -40.56 -16.07
CA ALA A 14 -11.91 -40.85 -15.92
C ALA A 14 -11.67 -42.31 -15.54
N SER A 15 -10.73 -42.93 -16.23
CA SER A 15 -10.30 -44.34 -16.05
C SER A 15 -8.98 -44.42 -15.29
N GLU A 16 -8.57 -45.64 -14.98
CA GLU A 16 -7.26 -45.89 -14.33
C GLU A 16 -6.06 -45.52 -15.22
N SER A 17 -6.27 -45.46 -16.54
CA SER A 17 -5.22 -45.04 -17.49
C SER A 17 -5.03 -43.50 -17.56
N ASP A 18 -5.98 -42.71 -17.04
CA ASP A 18 -5.92 -41.27 -17.05
C ASP A 18 -5.06 -40.78 -15.89
N THR A 19 -3.73 -40.87 -16.11
CA THR A 19 -2.71 -40.49 -15.12
C THR A 19 -1.69 -39.52 -15.72
N TYR A 20 -1.25 -38.55 -14.92
CA TYR A 20 -0.15 -37.65 -15.27
C TYR A 20 0.64 -37.28 -14.01
N ASN A 21 1.95 -37.31 -14.08
CA ASN A 21 2.86 -37.05 -12.96
C ASN A 21 2.52 -37.75 -11.64
N GLY A 22 2.05 -39.01 -11.73
CA GLY A 22 1.67 -39.82 -10.56
C GLY A 22 0.24 -39.58 -10.04
N ILE A 23 -0.47 -38.60 -10.57
CA ILE A 23 -1.87 -38.29 -10.21
C ILE A 23 -2.81 -39.11 -11.10
N GLN A 24 -3.66 -39.92 -10.48
CA GLN A 24 -4.69 -40.70 -11.18
C GLN A 24 -6.04 -40.00 -11.09
N PHE A 25 -6.51 -39.40 -12.20
CA PHE A 25 -7.73 -38.56 -12.22
C PHE A 25 -9.00 -39.31 -11.82
N SER A 26 -9.07 -40.63 -12.02
CA SER A 26 -10.21 -41.45 -11.58
C SER A 26 -10.32 -41.62 -10.05
N ARG A 27 -9.30 -41.18 -9.29
CA ARG A 27 -9.26 -41.22 -7.83
C ARG A 27 -9.52 -39.85 -7.17
N ILE A 28 -9.81 -38.83 -7.93
CA ILE A 28 -10.11 -37.49 -7.44
C ILE A 28 -11.61 -37.34 -7.19
N TYR A 29 -11.98 -36.80 -6.03
CA TYR A 29 -13.36 -36.64 -5.60
C TYR A 29 -13.61 -35.18 -5.19
N ARG A 30 -14.79 -34.66 -5.51
CA ARG A 30 -15.33 -33.41 -4.97
C ARG A 30 -16.08 -33.69 -3.68
N ILE A 31 -15.85 -32.86 -2.69
CA ILE A 31 -16.56 -32.87 -1.42
C ILE A 31 -17.36 -31.58 -1.33
N TYR A 32 -18.68 -31.71 -1.16
CA TYR A 32 -19.59 -30.60 -0.98
C TYR A 32 -20.01 -30.53 0.49
N PHE A 33 -19.99 -29.34 1.06
CA PHE A 33 -20.35 -29.10 2.46
C PHE A 33 -21.19 -27.83 2.58
N ASP A 34 -21.91 -27.66 3.70
CA ASP A 34 -22.74 -26.49 3.95
C ASP A 34 -21.89 -25.35 4.52
N ASP A 35 -21.85 -24.22 3.82
CA ASP A 35 -20.99 -23.07 4.06
C ASP A 35 -21.35 -22.24 5.34
N LYS A 36 -22.29 -22.72 6.14
CA LYS A 36 -22.74 -21.98 7.33
C LYS A 36 -21.76 -21.97 8.51
N THR A 37 -20.60 -22.57 8.37
CA THR A 37 -19.66 -22.77 9.49
C THR A 37 -18.22 -22.32 9.21
N ASN A 38 -17.98 -21.36 8.35
CA ASN A 38 -16.68 -20.65 8.16
C ASN A 38 -15.38 -21.41 8.47
N ASP A 39 -15.31 -22.72 8.26
CA ASP A 39 -14.18 -23.52 8.72
C ASP A 39 -13.65 -24.47 7.63
N LEU A 40 -13.46 -23.94 6.43
CA LEU A 40 -12.84 -24.60 5.30
C LEU A 40 -11.42 -25.07 5.62
N HIS A 41 -10.68 -24.25 6.38
CA HIS A 41 -9.29 -24.53 6.73
C HIS A 41 -9.18 -25.73 7.65
N ASN A 42 -10.01 -25.80 8.69
CA ASN A 42 -10.04 -26.94 9.60
C ASN A 42 -10.56 -28.20 8.91
N LEU A 43 -11.56 -28.09 8.03
CA LEU A 43 -12.02 -29.24 7.24
C LEU A 43 -10.92 -29.79 6.33
N LYS A 44 -10.16 -28.92 5.66
CA LYS A 44 -9.00 -29.32 4.87
C LYS A 44 -7.98 -30.04 5.73
N ALA A 45 -7.58 -29.45 6.86
CA ALA A 45 -6.62 -30.03 7.80
C ALA A 45 -7.09 -31.38 8.35
N GLU A 46 -8.37 -31.53 8.72
CA GLU A 46 -8.93 -32.80 9.16
C GLU A 46 -8.88 -33.88 8.06
N LEU A 47 -9.15 -33.53 6.82
CA LEU A 47 -9.09 -34.46 5.68
C LEU A 47 -7.66 -34.86 5.36
N GLU A 48 -6.68 -34.00 5.47
CA GLU A 48 -5.25 -34.27 5.26
C GLU A 48 -4.67 -35.22 6.32
N LEU A 49 -5.27 -35.31 7.50
CA LEU A 49 -4.89 -36.27 8.54
C LEU A 49 -5.33 -37.71 8.25
N LEU A 50 -6.17 -37.95 7.24
CA LEU A 50 -6.66 -39.27 6.89
C LEU A 50 -5.63 -40.04 6.03
N GLU A 51 -5.12 -41.17 6.49
CA GLU A 51 -4.15 -42.01 5.77
C GLU A 51 -4.60 -42.45 4.35
N SER A 52 -5.90 -42.34 4.05
CA SER A 52 -6.47 -42.71 2.75
C SER A 52 -6.52 -41.54 1.75
N ILE A 53 -6.12 -40.34 2.15
CA ILE A 53 -6.14 -39.15 1.34
C ILE A 53 -4.70 -38.68 1.13
N ASP A 54 -4.29 -38.60 -0.13
CA ASP A 54 -2.94 -38.20 -0.52
C ASP A 54 -2.78 -36.70 -0.58
N LEU A 55 -3.86 -35.95 -0.95
CA LEU A 55 -3.84 -34.50 -1.16
C LEU A 55 -5.27 -33.93 -1.05
N VAL A 56 -5.40 -32.76 -0.45
CA VAL A 56 -6.65 -31.98 -0.40
C VAL A 56 -6.39 -30.58 -0.94
N GLU A 57 -7.16 -30.17 -1.93
CA GLU A 57 -7.08 -28.83 -2.51
C GLU A 57 -8.46 -28.19 -2.59
N TYR A 58 -8.49 -26.85 -2.58
CA TYR A 58 -9.71 -26.11 -2.81
C TYR A 58 -10.05 -26.12 -4.30
N GLU A 59 -11.31 -26.41 -4.64
CA GLU A 59 -11.81 -26.17 -5.98
C GLU A 59 -12.52 -24.82 -6.04
N TYR A 60 -11.89 -23.89 -6.71
CA TYR A 60 -12.46 -22.56 -6.91
C TYR A 60 -13.56 -22.60 -7.97
N LYS A 61 -14.68 -21.91 -7.71
CA LYS A 61 -15.72 -21.67 -8.72
C LYS A 61 -15.11 -20.90 -9.88
N ARG A 62 -15.24 -21.41 -11.08
CA ARG A 62 -14.79 -20.77 -12.32
C ARG A 62 -16.01 -20.26 -13.06
N ARG A 63 -16.02 -18.97 -13.36
CA ARG A 63 -17.03 -18.30 -14.18
C ARG A 63 -16.37 -17.85 -15.48
N PRO A 64 -17.11 -17.71 -16.61
CA PRO A 64 -16.63 -16.88 -17.71
C PRO A 64 -16.34 -15.48 -17.18
N PHE A 65 -15.25 -14.87 -17.62
CA PHE A 65 -14.93 -13.49 -17.24
C PHE A 65 -16.08 -12.58 -17.62
N TYR A 66 -16.43 -11.68 -16.71
CA TYR A 66 -17.42 -10.66 -16.99
C TYR A 66 -16.89 -9.68 -18.04
N THR A 67 -17.71 -9.35 -19.01
CA THR A 67 -17.41 -8.35 -20.02
C THR A 67 -18.57 -7.36 -20.06
N PRO A 68 -18.33 -6.08 -19.79
CA PRO A 68 -19.37 -5.07 -19.85
C PRO A 68 -19.88 -4.88 -21.29
N ASN A 69 -21.09 -4.35 -21.41
CA ASN A 69 -21.75 -4.17 -22.71
C ASN A 69 -21.41 -2.84 -23.40
N ASP A 70 -20.45 -2.10 -22.87
CA ASP A 70 -20.04 -0.78 -23.34
C ASP A 70 -19.35 -0.90 -24.69
N PRO A 71 -19.83 -0.20 -25.75
CA PRO A 71 -19.37 -0.44 -27.12
C PRO A 71 -17.90 -0.14 -27.38
N ARG A 72 -17.27 0.67 -26.52
CA ARG A 72 -15.86 1.05 -26.63
C ARG A 72 -14.93 0.28 -25.69
N TYR A 73 -15.45 -0.64 -24.88
CA TYR A 73 -14.67 -1.48 -23.98
C TYR A 73 -13.46 -2.12 -24.67
N ASN A 74 -13.61 -2.63 -25.87
CA ASN A 74 -12.53 -3.25 -26.62
C ASN A 74 -11.40 -2.29 -27.05
N ASN A 75 -11.59 -0.98 -26.92
CA ASN A 75 -10.53 0.02 -27.15
C ASN A 75 -9.71 0.28 -25.88
N GLN A 76 -10.17 -0.19 -24.73
CA GLN A 76 -9.58 0.04 -23.42
C GLN A 76 -8.63 -1.11 -23.03
N TRP A 77 -7.49 -1.21 -23.73
CA TRP A 77 -6.49 -2.25 -23.52
C TRP A 77 -6.08 -2.40 -22.05
N TYR A 78 -6.13 -1.31 -21.30
CA TYR A 78 -5.65 -1.24 -19.93
C TYR A 78 -6.53 -1.96 -18.91
N ILE A 79 -7.82 -2.10 -19.19
CA ILE A 79 -8.76 -2.78 -18.28
C ILE A 79 -8.33 -4.23 -17.98
N ASP A 80 -7.92 -4.95 -19.03
CA ASP A 80 -7.39 -6.31 -18.88
C ASP A 80 -6.01 -6.31 -18.24
N GLU A 81 -5.15 -5.33 -18.59
CA GLU A 81 -3.77 -5.30 -18.09
C GLU A 81 -3.70 -5.00 -16.59
N ILE A 82 -4.55 -4.11 -16.07
CA ILE A 82 -4.67 -3.84 -14.64
C ILE A 82 -5.64 -4.80 -13.92
N ARG A 83 -6.20 -5.77 -14.63
CA ARG A 83 -7.07 -6.81 -14.11
C ARG A 83 -8.39 -6.29 -13.50
N SER A 84 -8.95 -5.22 -14.06
CA SER A 84 -10.24 -4.69 -13.60
C SER A 84 -11.39 -5.67 -13.82
N ASN A 85 -11.41 -6.36 -14.96
CA ASN A 85 -12.40 -7.40 -15.26
C ASN A 85 -12.33 -8.57 -14.25
N ASP A 86 -11.13 -9.01 -13.89
CA ASP A 86 -10.95 -10.04 -12.85
C ASP A 86 -11.43 -9.55 -11.48
N ALA A 87 -11.20 -8.26 -11.16
CA ALA A 87 -11.68 -7.64 -9.93
C ALA A 87 -13.22 -7.58 -9.90
N TRP A 88 -13.87 -7.20 -11.00
CA TRP A 88 -15.34 -7.17 -11.06
C TRP A 88 -15.98 -8.56 -10.92
N ASP A 89 -15.27 -9.63 -11.31
CA ASP A 89 -15.75 -11.02 -11.15
C ASP A 89 -15.93 -11.46 -9.69
N ILE A 90 -15.42 -10.68 -8.71
CA ILE A 90 -15.63 -10.94 -7.29
C ILE A 90 -17.10 -10.72 -6.91
N TRP A 91 -17.75 -9.73 -7.53
CA TRP A 91 -19.19 -9.49 -7.37
C TRP A 91 -20.00 -10.49 -8.20
N ASP A 92 -21.12 -10.98 -7.66
CA ASP A 92 -22.03 -11.85 -8.41
C ASP A 92 -22.95 -11.02 -9.33
N ILE A 93 -22.35 -10.41 -10.36
CA ILE A 93 -23.09 -9.54 -11.31
C ILE A 93 -24.26 -10.30 -11.94
N ALA A 94 -24.13 -11.60 -12.16
CA ALA A 94 -25.21 -12.42 -12.69
C ALA A 94 -26.39 -12.58 -11.70
N ALA A 95 -26.13 -12.48 -10.40
CA ALA A 95 -27.16 -12.45 -9.37
C ALA A 95 -27.74 -11.04 -9.12
N GLY A 96 -27.13 -10.01 -9.71
CA GLY A 96 -27.55 -8.62 -9.59
C GLY A 96 -26.68 -7.75 -8.71
N ASP A 97 -25.53 -8.27 -8.20
CA ASP A 97 -24.57 -7.45 -7.50
C ASP A 97 -23.91 -6.47 -8.48
N ILE A 98 -23.62 -5.27 -8.04
CA ILE A 98 -23.00 -4.23 -8.86
C ILE A 98 -21.65 -3.85 -8.23
N PRO A 99 -20.52 -3.98 -8.95
CA PRO A 99 -19.24 -3.46 -8.46
C PRO A 99 -19.30 -1.94 -8.24
N GLY A 100 -18.58 -1.45 -7.25
CA GLY A 100 -18.64 -0.03 -6.89
C GLY A 100 -19.83 0.30 -5.99
N ASN A 101 -19.84 1.53 -5.46
CA ASN A 101 -20.91 2.06 -4.62
C ASN A 101 -21.08 3.56 -4.87
N ARG A 102 -22.33 4.02 -5.02
CA ARG A 102 -22.69 5.42 -5.27
C ARG A 102 -22.28 6.38 -4.14
N ASP A 103 -22.12 5.88 -2.93
CA ASP A 103 -21.65 6.67 -1.78
C ASP A 103 -20.16 6.98 -1.85
N ILE A 104 -19.43 6.36 -2.78
CA ILE A 104 -18.00 6.61 -2.97
C ILE A 104 -17.79 7.68 -4.02
N ILE A 105 -17.27 8.81 -3.58
CA ILE A 105 -17.12 10.02 -4.39
C ILE A 105 -15.68 10.12 -4.92
N LEU A 106 -15.56 10.16 -6.25
CA LEU A 106 -14.31 10.39 -6.97
C LEU A 106 -14.37 11.79 -7.61
N SER A 107 -13.56 12.72 -7.14
CA SER A 107 -13.63 14.11 -7.56
C SER A 107 -12.65 14.41 -8.70
N SER A 108 -13.14 14.95 -9.81
CA SER A 108 -12.33 15.52 -10.89
C SER A 108 -12.09 17.02 -10.61
N VAL A 109 -10.97 17.33 -9.97
CA VAL A 109 -10.55 18.72 -9.70
C VAL A 109 -9.70 19.20 -10.88
N ASP A 110 -10.36 19.85 -11.85
CA ASP A 110 -9.81 20.08 -13.19
C ASP A 110 -10.40 21.33 -13.84
N LEU A 111 -10.47 21.38 -15.16
CA LEU A 111 -11.13 22.44 -15.93
C LEU A 111 -12.66 22.47 -15.80
N GLY A 112 -13.26 21.54 -15.03
CA GLY A 112 -14.67 21.22 -14.98
C GLY A 112 -15.00 20.01 -15.85
N VAL A 113 -16.25 19.55 -15.83
CA VAL A 113 -16.72 18.33 -16.49
C VAL A 113 -18.02 18.61 -17.27
N ASN A 114 -18.12 18.13 -18.49
CA ASN A 114 -19.42 17.98 -19.16
C ASN A 114 -20.21 16.89 -18.43
N TRP A 115 -20.79 17.21 -17.29
CA TRP A 115 -21.52 16.26 -16.43
C TRP A 115 -22.79 15.71 -17.08
N GLN A 116 -23.32 16.38 -18.13
CA GLN A 116 -24.45 15.92 -18.93
C GLN A 116 -24.06 14.83 -19.95
N HIS A 117 -22.78 14.46 -20.03
CA HIS A 117 -22.31 13.43 -20.94
C HIS A 117 -23.05 12.11 -20.68
N PRO A 118 -23.60 11.41 -21.74
CA PRO A 118 -24.42 10.20 -21.57
C PRO A 118 -23.75 9.07 -20.78
N ASP A 119 -22.43 9.06 -20.73
CA ASP A 119 -21.64 8.05 -20.05
C ASP A 119 -21.22 8.45 -18.63
N LEU A 120 -21.53 9.68 -18.21
CA LEU A 120 -21.21 10.21 -16.87
C LEU A 120 -22.45 10.42 -16.01
N ILE A 121 -23.55 10.86 -16.62
CA ILE A 121 -24.74 11.34 -15.92
C ILE A 121 -25.29 10.35 -14.88
N ASN A 122 -25.25 9.03 -15.16
CA ASN A 122 -25.76 8.04 -14.23
C ASN A 122 -24.83 7.84 -13.02
N ASN A 123 -23.55 8.18 -13.14
CA ASN A 123 -22.58 8.13 -12.04
C ASN A 123 -22.24 9.54 -11.50
N LEU A 124 -22.95 10.57 -11.97
CA LEU A 124 -22.76 11.91 -11.43
C LEU A 124 -23.07 11.94 -9.94
N TRP A 125 -22.16 12.54 -9.16
CA TRP A 125 -22.45 12.87 -7.77
C TRP A 125 -23.54 13.93 -7.71
N GLN A 126 -24.49 13.73 -6.82
CA GLN A 126 -25.57 14.64 -6.56
C GLN A 126 -25.53 15.01 -5.08
N ASN A 127 -25.42 16.30 -4.79
CA ASN A 127 -25.46 16.80 -3.42
C ASN A 127 -26.89 16.75 -2.87
N LEU A 128 -27.28 15.62 -2.30
CA LEU A 128 -28.61 15.47 -1.71
C LEU A 128 -28.82 16.31 -0.44
N GLY A 129 -27.78 16.98 0.07
CA GLY A 129 -27.93 18.00 1.07
C GLY A 129 -28.64 19.28 0.55
N GLU A 130 -28.50 19.51 -0.75
CA GLU A 130 -29.13 20.61 -1.50
C GLU A 130 -30.47 20.24 -2.14
N ASP A 131 -31.02 19.04 -1.91
CA ASP A 131 -32.34 18.59 -2.37
C ASP A 131 -33.45 19.29 -1.60
N ALA A 132 -33.77 20.51 -2.01
CA ALA A 132 -34.68 21.41 -1.30
C ALA A 132 -36.16 20.99 -1.45
N ASP A 133 -36.53 20.37 -2.55
CA ASP A 133 -37.92 19.92 -2.79
C ASP A 133 -38.18 18.47 -2.30
N GLY A 134 -37.12 17.73 -1.96
CA GLY A 134 -37.15 16.43 -1.30
C GLY A 134 -37.53 15.27 -2.24
N ASP A 135 -37.25 15.40 -3.53
CA ASP A 135 -37.57 14.35 -4.49
C ASP A 135 -36.47 13.28 -4.67
N GLY A 136 -35.32 13.47 -4.02
CA GLY A 136 -34.21 12.52 -3.93
C GLY A 136 -33.21 12.62 -5.08
N ARG A 137 -33.14 13.75 -5.78
CA ARG A 137 -32.19 14.03 -6.85
C ARG A 137 -31.94 15.54 -6.97
N THR A 138 -30.81 15.91 -7.57
CA THR A 138 -30.43 17.33 -7.83
C THR A 138 -30.28 17.62 -9.32
N VAL A 139 -30.63 16.67 -10.19
CA VAL A 139 -30.67 16.83 -11.66
C VAL A 139 -31.93 16.24 -12.23
N GLU A 140 -32.50 16.89 -13.24
CA GLU A 140 -33.70 16.48 -13.93
C GLU A 140 -33.49 16.37 -15.46
N TYR A 141 -34.25 15.45 -16.10
CA TYR A 141 -34.28 15.35 -17.55
C TYR A 141 -35.49 16.09 -18.12
N ILE A 142 -35.28 17.35 -18.55
CA ILE A 142 -36.34 18.24 -19.02
C ILE A 142 -36.14 18.55 -20.51
N ASN A 143 -37.20 18.40 -21.32
CA ASN A 143 -37.20 18.73 -22.74
C ASN A 143 -36.07 18.08 -23.57
N GLY A 144 -35.61 16.92 -23.17
CA GLY A 144 -34.58 16.18 -23.90
C GLY A 144 -33.13 16.51 -23.47
N GLN A 145 -32.97 17.23 -22.38
CA GLN A 145 -31.66 17.59 -21.80
C GLN A 145 -31.66 17.36 -20.29
N TRP A 146 -30.50 16.99 -19.75
CA TRP A 146 -30.25 17.03 -18.32
C TRP A 146 -29.99 18.47 -17.89
N VAL A 147 -30.59 18.89 -16.78
CA VAL A 147 -30.43 20.21 -16.16
C VAL A 147 -30.30 20.03 -14.66
N LEU A 148 -29.73 21.02 -13.97
CA LEU A 148 -29.84 21.12 -12.52
C LEU A 148 -31.33 21.19 -12.15
N ASP A 149 -31.72 20.54 -11.06
CA ASP A 149 -33.14 20.49 -10.68
C ASP A 149 -33.65 21.92 -10.37
N PRO A 150 -34.68 22.40 -11.09
CA PRO A 150 -35.22 23.73 -10.80
C PRO A 150 -35.91 23.85 -9.45
N GLY A 151 -36.28 22.70 -8.82
CA GLY A 151 -36.84 22.66 -7.46
C GLY A 151 -35.82 23.00 -6.39
N ASP A 152 -34.57 22.67 -6.65
CA ASP A 152 -33.46 22.84 -5.71
C ASP A 152 -32.71 24.16 -5.90
N LEU A 153 -32.81 24.80 -7.06
CA LEU A 153 -32.20 26.10 -7.33
C LEU A 153 -32.93 27.23 -6.57
N ASN A 154 -32.82 27.21 -5.24
CA ASN A 154 -33.55 28.13 -4.35
C ASN A 154 -32.74 29.33 -3.86
N GLY A 155 -31.41 29.35 -4.13
CA GLY A 155 -30.48 30.42 -3.75
C GLY A 155 -30.09 30.37 -2.26
N ILE A 156 -30.19 29.22 -1.64
CA ILE A 156 -29.82 28.95 -0.25
C ILE A 156 -28.83 27.77 -0.26
N ASP A 157 -27.82 27.82 0.53
CA ASP A 157 -26.95 26.69 0.89
C ASP A 157 -27.71 25.87 1.94
N ASP A 158 -28.44 24.83 1.48
CA ASP A 158 -29.36 24.05 2.32
C ASP A 158 -28.62 23.03 3.19
N ASP A 159 -27.50 22.50 2.76
CA ASP A 159 -26.67 21.57 3.55
C ASP A 159 -25.79 22.31 4.59
N ASN A 160 -25.44 23.57 4.33
CA ASN A 160 -24.77 24.51 5.25
C ASN A 160 -23.61 23.89 6.04
N TRP A 161 -22.83 22.98 5.43
CA TRP A 161 -21.74 22.28 6.10
C TRP A 161 -20.57 23.21 6.51
N ASP A 162 -20.44 24.38 5.89
CA ASP A 162 -19.43 25.38 6.25
C ASP A 162 -19.95 26.41 7.30
N ASN A 163 -21.19 26.26 7.76
CA ASN A 163 -21.91 27.19 8.65
C ASN A 163 -22.05 28.61 8.09
N ASN A 164 -22.08 28.77 6.79
CA ASN A 164 -22.23 30.05 6.09
C ASN A 164 -23.21 29.90 4.91
N MET A 165 -24.51 30.03 5.18
CA MET A 165 -25.62 29.88 4.22
C MET A 165 -25.52 30.76 2.95
N SER A 166 -24.39 31.37 2.65
CA SER A 166 -24.12 32.14 1.46
C SER A 166 -22.85 31.72 0.71
N THR A 167 -22.29 30.59 1.11
CA THR A 167 -21.16 29.92 0.44
C THR A 167 -21.68 28.63 -0.18
N PHE A 168 -21.18 28.17 -1.28
CA PHE A 168 -21.59 26.93 -1.97
C PHE A 168 -23.11 26.79 -2.21
N ILE A 169 -23.78 27.91 -2.52
CA ILE A 169 -25.22 27.95 -2.77
C ILE A 169 -25.59 27.10 -3.98
N ASP A 170 -26.53 26.16 -3.78
CA ASP A 170 -27.06 25.26 -4.83
C ASP A 170 -25.93 24.46 -5.52
N ASP A 171 -24.92 23.92 -4.79
CA ASP A 171 -23.81 23.14 -5.35
C ASP A 171 -24.21 21.69 -5.71
N LEU A 172 -25.28 21.58 -6.50
CA LEU A 172 -26.07 20.38 -6.77
C LEU A 172 -25.27 19.20 -7.34
N VAL A 173 -24.18 19.48 -8.10
CA VAL A 173 -23.37 18.44 -8.79
C VAL A 173 -21.87 18.68 -8.65
N GLY A 174 -21.47 19.64 -7.82
CA GLY A 174 -20.12 20.13 -7.64
C GLY A 174 -20.06 21.64 -7.79
N TRP A 175 -18.86 22.20 -7.90
CA TRP A 175 -18.65 23.64 -7.79
C TRP A 175 -17.61 24.18 -8.79
N ASP A 176 -17.84 25.40 -9.29
CA ASP A 176 -16.85 26.20 -10.00
C ASP A 176 -16.17 27.18 -9.03
N VAL A 177 -14.95 26.86 -8.59
CA VAL A 177 -14.17 27.72 -7.69
C VAL A 177 -13.53 28.91 -8.40
N SER A 178 -13.56 28.97 -9.72
CA SER A 178 -12.84 29.96 -10.55
C SER A 178 -13.64 31.21 -10.90
N GLY A 179 -14.92 31.25 -10.56
CA GLY A 179 -15.82 32.33 -11.03
C GLY A 179 -15.71 33.63 -10.24
N SER A 180 -16.68 33.88 -9.39
CA SER A 180 -16.75 35.10 -8.53
C SER A 180 -15.91 34.90 -7.25
N SER A 181 -16.01 35.82 -6.31
CA SER A 181 -15.25 35.79 -5.04
C SER A 181 -15.40 34.50 -4.22
N TYR A 182 -16.46 33.70 -4.50
CA TYR A 182 -16.74 32.42 -3.83
C TYR A 182 -17.04 31.28 -4.83
N GLY A 183 -16.89 31.54 -6.15
CA GLY A 183 -17.27 30.60 -7.20
C GLY A 183 -18.76 30.64 -7.56
N ASP A 184 -19.23 29.60 -8.26
CA ASP A 184 -20.63 29.40 -8.59
C ASP A 184 -20.98 27.90 -8.77
N ASN A 185 -22.27 27.60 -8.88
CA ASN A 185 -22.81 26.25 -8.99
C ASN A 185 -22.78 25.66 -10.41
N ASN A 186 -21.95 26.17 -11.31
CA ASN A 186 -21.85 25.68 -12.68
C ASN A 186 -20.48 25.06 -12.99
N PRO A 187 -20.21 23.82 -12.58
CA PRO A 187 -18.95 23.13 -12.86
C PRO A 187 -18.89 22.56 -14.29
N ASP A 188 -19.83 22.90 -15.18
CA ASP A 188 -19.84 22.50 -16.59
C ASP A 188 -18.74 23.22 -17.39
N VAL A 189 -18.45 22.70 -18.56
CA VAL A 189 -17.41 23.21 -19.44
C VAL A 189 -17.98 23.70 -20.78
N PRO A 190 -17.34 24.69 -21.42
CA PRO A 190 -17.72 25.06 -22.79
C PRO A 190 -17.64 23.88 -23.75
N ASN A 191 -18.62 23.74 -24.63
CA ASN A 191 -18.63 22.69 -25.66
C ASN A 191 -17.55 22.93 -26.73
N ASN A 192 -16.31 22.78 -26.31
CA ASN A 192 -15.10 23.08 -27.07
C ASN A 192 -13.99 22.11 -26.64
N GLY A 193 -13.31 21.48 -27.59
CA GLY A 193 -12.29 20.46 -27.33
C GLY A 193 -11.11 20.91 -26.47
N SER A 194 -10.83 22.23 -26.36
CA SER A 194 -9.78 22.75 -25.47
C SER A 194 -10.14 22.62 -23.99
N TRP A 195 -11.42 22.44 -23.66
CA TRP A 195 -11.95 22.28 -22.30
C TRP A 195 -12.28 20.83 -21.96
N ALA A 196 -11.85 19.87 -22.78
CA ALA A 196 -12.24 18.47 -22.63
C ALA A 196 -11.46 17.71 -21.55
N HIS A 197 -10.40 18.30 -20.97
CA HIS A 197 -9.47 17.57 -20.10
C HIS A 197 -10.17 16.99 -18.87
N GLY A 198 -10.87 17.79 -18.07
CA GLY A 198 -11.60 17.32 -16.90
C GLY A 198 -12.72 16.31 -17.22
N THR A 199 -13.39 16.44 -18.40
CA THR A 199 -14.37 15.45 -18.86
C THR A 199 -13.70 14.10 -19.18
N HIS A 200 -12.48 14.15 -19.76
CA HIS A 200 -11.70 12.94 -20.03
C HIS A 200 -11.28 12.25 -18.74
N VAL A 201 -10.79 13.01 -17.78
CA VAL A 201 -10.43 12.56 -16.43
C VAL A 201 -11.64 11.94 -15.73
N ALA A 202 -12.79 12.62 -15.73
CA ALA A 202 -14.03 12.13 -15.10
C ALA A 202 -14.49 10.79 -15.67
N GLY A 203 -14.36 10.58 -17.00
CA GLY A 203 -14.66 9.29 -17.63
C GLY A 203 -13.79 8.14 -17.12
N LEU A 204 -12.50 8.40 -16.85
CA LEU A 204 -11.59 7.40 -16.29
C LEU A 204 -11.89 7.12 -14.82
N LEU A 205 -12.25 8.18 -14.07
CA LEU A 205 -12.65 8.04 -12.67
C LEU A 205 -13.89 7.16 -12.54
N SER A 206 -14.98 7.48 -13.24
CA SER A 206 -16.22 6.75 -13.07
C SER A 206 -17.23 6.90 -14.23
N ALA A 207 -16.83 6.59 -15.47
CA ALA A 207 -17.83 6.37 -16.51
C ALA A 207 -18.78 5.24 -16.10
N THR A 208 -20.07 5.39 -16.43
CA THR A 208 -21.09 4.41 -16.09
C THR A 208 -20.85 3.10 -16.83
N THR A 209 -20.34 2.10 -16.14
CA THR A 209 -20.01 0.80 -16.73
C THR A 209 -21.27 -0.05 -16.94
N ASN A 210 -21.32 -0.83 -18.00
CA ASN A 210 -22.42 -1.74 -18.36
C ASN A 210 -23.74 -1.02 -18.67
N ASN A 211 -23.67 0.17 -19.24
CA ASN A 211 -24.83 0.99 -19.61
C ASN A 211 -25.17 0.96 -21.09
N ASN A 212 -24.50 0.12 -21.89
CA ASN A 212 -24.61 0.03 -23.36
C ASN A 212 -24.20 1.33 -24.08
N THR A 213 -23.33 2.15 -23.43
CA THR A 213 -22.85 3.43 -23.92
C THR A 213 -21.35 3.51 -23.68
N GLY A 214 -20.58 4.07 -24.60
CA GLY A 214 -19.18 4.47 -24.44
C GLY A 214 -18.20 3.46 -23.86
N ILE A 215 -17.61 3.81 -22.75
CA ILE A 215 -16.46 3.16 -22.09
C ILE A 215 -16.84 2.56 -20.72
N ALA A 216 -15.98 1.71 -20.20
CA ALA A 216 -16.05 1.22 -18.82
C ALA A 216 -15.04 1.95 -17.92
N SER A 217 -15.36 2.15 -16.64
CA SER A 217 -14.42 2.57 -15.60
C SER A 217 -14.21 1.45 -14.59
N THR A 218 -12.99 1.35 -14.02
CA THR A 218 -12.69 0.37 -12.98
C THR A 218 -13.58 0.56 -11.75
N ALA A 219 -13.89 1.80 -11.38
CA ALA A 219 -14.79 2.12 -10.27
C ALA A 219 -16.25 1.72 -10.51
N PHE A 220 -16.61 1.33 -11.72
CA PHE A 220 -17.89 0.80 -12.17
C PHE A 220 -19.10 1.68 -11.83
N ASN A 221 -19.53 1.71 -10.58
CA ASN A 221 -20.73 2.40 -10.10
C ASN A 221 -20.44 3.40 -8.96
N CYS A 222 -19.21 3.88 -8.83
CA CYS A 222 -18.91 4.97 -7.91
C CYS A 222 -19.42 6.31 -8.47
N SER A 223 -19.56 7.32 -7.62
CA SER A 223 -19.97 8.66 -8.05
C SER A 223 -18.79 9.49 -8.53
N VAL A 224 -18.99 10.36 -9.53
CA VAL A 224 -18.01 11.34 -9.97
C VAL A 224 -18.51 12.76 -9.70
N MET A 225 -17.70 13.55 -8.95
CA MET A 225 -17.96 14.96 -8.66
C MET A 225 -17.18 15.85 -9.63
N SER A 226 -17.82 16.89 -10.15
CA SER A 226 -17.19 17.90 -11.00
C SER A 226 -16.72 19.10 -10.17
N VAL A 227 -15.42 19.42 -10.25
CA VAL A 227 -14.89 20.66 -9.65
C VAL A 227 -14.13 21.44 -10.72
N LYS A 228 -14.62 22.63 -11.04
CA LYS A 228 -14.06 23.50 -12.08
C LYS A 228 -13.12 24.52 -11.45
N CYS A 229 -11.85 24.53 -11.92
CA CYS A 229 -10.77 25.32 -11.34
C CYS A 229 -10.23 26.40 -12.24
N THR A 230 -10.79 26.59 -13.44
CA THR A 230 -10.30 27.61 -14.39
C THR A 230 -11.48 28.32 -15.03
N ASN A 231 -11.44 29.66 -14.98
CA ASN A 231 -12.49 30.49 -15.55
C ASN A 231 -12.49 30.43 -17.09
N GLU A 232 -13.67 30.47 -17.70
CA GLU A 232 -13.82 30.39 -19.17
C GLU A 232 -13.14 31.55 -19.93
N SER A 233 -12.82 32.65 -19.26
CA SER A 233 -12.06 33.76 -19.83
C SER A 233 -10.54 33.56 -19.80
N GLU A 234 -10.07 32.49 -19.16
CA GLU A 234 -8.66 32.14 -19.01
C GLU A 234 -8.22 31.08 -20.04
N ASP A 235 -6.93 30.81 -20.08
CA ASP A 235 -6.35 29.77 -20.96
C ASP A 235 -6.56 28.40 -20.36
N PRO A 236 -7.32 27.49 -21.02
CA PRO A 236 -7.56 26.14 -20.52
C PRO A 236 -6.32 25.22 -20.51
N SER A 237 -5.16 25.75 -20.86
CA SER A 237 -3.88 25.04 -20.68
C SER A 237 -3.37 25.09 -19.25
N TYR A 238 -4.01 25.85 -18.37
CA TYR A 238 -3.60 26.05 -16.98
C TYR A 238 -4.76 25.82 -16.03
N ILE A 239 -4.45 25.33 -14.83
CA ILE A 239 -5.36 25.25 -13.69
C ILE A 239 -5.05 26.44 -12.78
N SER A 240 -5.99 27.36 -12.63
CA SER A 240 -5.79 28.62 -11.91
C SER A 240 -6.10 28.51 -10.41
N ASN A 241 -7.13 27.75 -10.04
CA ASN A 241 -7.67 27.63 -8.68
C ASN A 241 -7.66 26.16 -8.19
N GLY A 242 -6.58 25.43 -8.47
CA GLY A 242 -6.53 23.98 -8.21
C GLY A 242 -6.60 23.60 -6.73
N TYR A 243 -5.96 24.38 -5.85
CA TYR A 243 -5.97 24.11 -4.39
C TYR A 243 -7.29 24.51 -3.73
N GLU A 244 -7.96 25.55 -4.23
CA GLU A 244 -9.33 25.89 -3.82
C GLU A 244 -10.29 24.75 -4.21
N GLY A 245 -10.12 24.19 -5.40
CA GLY A 245 -10.87 23.02 -5.85
C GLY A 245 -10.59 21.78 -5.03
N LEU A 246 -9.32 21.53 -4.65
CA LEU A 246 -8.94 20.45 -3.75
C LEU A 246 -9.66 20.57 -2.40
N LEU A 247 -9.62 21.76 -1.81
CA LEU A 247 -10.26 22.01 -0.51
C LEU A 247 -11.78 21.81 -0.59
N TYR A 248 -12.43 22.33 -1.65
CA TYR A 248 -13.86 22.09 -1.86
C TYR A 248 -14.17 20.59 -1.96
N ALA A 249 -13.49 19.86 -2.84
CA ALA A 249 -13.71 18.44 -3.06
C ALA A 249 -13.52 17.61 -1.78
N ALA A 250 -12.49 17.91 -0.99
CA ALA A 250 -12.21 17.26 0.27
C ALA A 250 -13.35 17.48 1.28
N LYS A 251 -13.78 18.74 1.44
CA LYS A 251 -14.85 19.10 2.38
C LYS A 251 -16.21 18.56 1.95
N ALA A 252 -16.62 18.76 0.70
CA ALA A 252 -17.89 18.27 0.18
C ALA A 252 -18.01 16.74 0.32
N GLY A 253 -16.94 16.00 0.01
CA GLY A 253 -16.91 14.56 0.22
C GLY A 253 -16.96 14.16 1.68
N PHE A 254 -16.21 14.85 2.56
CA PHE A 254 -16.20 14.58 3.99
C PHE A 254 -17.57 14.81 4.64
N PHE A 255 -18.21 15.93 4.36
CA PHE A 255 -19.52 16.23 4.95
C PHE A 255 -20.64 15.38 4.35
N SER A 256 -20.51 14.95 3.10
CA SER A 256 -21.47 14.04 2.45
C SER A 256 -21.30 12.58 2.90
N GLN A 257 -20.06 12.05 2.94
CA GLN A 257 -19.79 10.61 3.11
C GLN A 257 -18.70 10.28 4.14
N GLY A 258 -18.13 11.28 4.83
CA GLY A 258 -17.05 11.11 5.79
C GLY A 258 -15.65 10.94 5.16
N PHE A 259 -15.54 10.94 3.85
CA PHE A 259 -14.28 10.86 3.10
C PHE A 259 -14.48 11.28 1.65
N SER A 260 -13.37 11.49 0.92
CA SER A 260 -13.38 11.65 -0.53
C SER A 260 -12.13 11.05 -1.20
N ILE A 261 -12.24 10.71 -2.49
CA ILE A 261 -11.10 10.36 -3.33
C ILE A 261 -10.95 11.49 -4.35
N VAL A 262 -9.85 12.23 -4.28
CA VAL A 262 -9.63 13.43 -5.09
C VAL A 262 -8.53 13.16 -6.11
N ASN A 263 -8.80 13.46 -7.38
CA ASN A 263 -7.83 13.34 -8.46
C ASN A 263 -7.41 14.71 -9.00
N LEU A 264 -6.10 14.94 -9.02
CA LEU A 264 -5.43 16.15 -9.50
C LEU A 264 -4.61 15.81 -10.75
N SER A 265 -5.23 15.90 -11.93
CA SER A 265 -4.56 15.62 -13.21
C SER A 265 -3.77 16.82 -13.74
N TRP A 266 -3.15 17.58 -12.87
CA TRP A 266 -2.38 18.79 -13.16
C TRP A 266 -1.20 18.94 -12.19
N GLY A 267 -0.28 19.85 -12.51
CA GLY A 267 0.83 20.19 -11.63
C GLY A 267 1.91 21.01 -12.32
N GLY A 268 3.01 21.22 -11.60
CA GLY A 268 4.16 21.98 -12.06
C GLY A 268 5.36 21.82 -11.15
N GLY A 269 6.43 22.55 -11.42
CA GLY A 269 7.63 22.55 -10.59
C GLY A 269 7.55 23.53 -9.42
N GLY A 270 8.23 23.19 -8.32
CA GLY A 270 8.45 24.08 -7.18
C GLY A 270 7.62 23.78 -5.95
N TYR A 271 8.30 23.39 -4.87
CA TYR A 271 7.71 23.19 -3.55
C TYR A 271 7.19 24.49 -2.94
N ASN A 272 6.02 24.45 -2.34
CA ASN A 272 5.41 25.54 -1.58
C ASN A 272 4.85 25.01 -0.25
N LEU A 273 5.30 25.56 0.87
CA LEU A 273 4.88 25.12 2.20
C LEU A 273 3.37 25.26 2.42
N PHE A 274 2.75 26.37 1.95
CA PHE A 274 1.31 26.57 2.16
C PHE A 274 0.46 25.56 1.37
N GLU A 275 0.95 25.12 0.21
CA GLU A 275 0.28 24.09 -0.59
C GLU A 275 0.42 22.73 0.09
N GLN A 276 1.60 22.41 0.65
CA GLN A 276 1.78 21.18 1.46
C GLN A 276 0.84 21.16 2.67
N GLU A 277 0.75 22.26 3.43
CA GLU A 277 -0.15 22.36 4.58
C GLU A 277 -1.63 22.23 4.18
N MET A 278 -2.01 22.76 3.01
CA MET A 278 -3.35 22.58 2.45
C MET A 278 -3.63 21.11 2.12
N VAL A 279 -2.70 20.42 1.48
CA VAL A 279 -2.79 18.99 1.17
C VAL A 279 -2.95 18.18 2.45
N SER A 280 -2.05 18.39 3.44
CA SER A 280 -2.10 17.68 4.71
C SER A 280 -3.40 17.92 5.48
N MET A 281 -3.93 19.17 5.47
CA MET A 281 -5.23 19.47 6.06
C MET A 281 -6.37 18.71 5.34
N CYS A 282 -6.36 18.66 4.01
CA CYS A 282 -7.37 17.91 3.25
C CYS A 282 -7.33 16.41 3.59
N THR A 283 -6.14 15.85 3.75
CA THR A 283 -5.99 14.42 4.10
C THR A 283 -6.38 14.15 5.55
N HIS A 284 -5.82 14.89 6.51
CA HIS A 284 -5.97 14.54 7.94
C HIS A 284 -7.24 15.09 8.58
N ASP A 285 -7.69 16.31 8.20
CA ASP A 285 -8.89 16.91 8.79
C ASP A 285 -10.17 16.54 8.02
N TYR A 286 -10.05 16.32 6.69
CA TYR A 286 -11.19 16.00 5.81
C TYR A 286 -11.13 14.61 5.18
N ASN A 287 -10.24 13.76 5.66
CA ASN A 287 -10.16 12.34 5.26
C ASN A 287 -10.15 12.15 3.72
N ALA A 288 -9.38 12.98 3.01
CA ALA A 288 -9.26 12.94 1.56
C ALA A 288 -8.09 12.06 1.11
N LEU A 289 -8.35 11.09 0.22
CA LEU A 289 -7.33 10.32 -0.48
C LEU A 289 -7.01 11.04 -1.80
N ILE A 290 -5.80 11.59 -1.91
CA ILE A 290 -5.42 12.48 -3.00
C ILE A 290 -4.50 11.75 -3.98
N PHE A 291 -4.89 11.69 -5.25
CA PHE A 291 -4.07 11.20 -6.35
C PHE A 291 -3.63 12.36 -7.23
N ALA A 292 -2.39 12.37 -7.68
CA ALA A 292 -1.92 13.39 -8.59
C ALA A 292 -0.99 12.86 -9.69
N ALA A 293 -1.06 13.50 -10.86
CA ALA A 293 -0.23 13.21 -12.02
C ALA A 293 1.23 13.64 -11.80
N ALA A 294 2.19 12.71 -12.01
CA ALA A 294 3.61 12.94 -11.76
C ALA A 294 4.32 13.87 -12.77
N GLY A 295 3.66 14.21 -13.89
CA GLY A 295 4.21 15.08 -14.95
C GLY A 295 4.57 14.34 -16.24
N ASN A 296 4.74 15.11 -17.33
CA ASN A 296 4.91 14.57 -18.68
C ASN A 296 6.25 14.99 -19.32
N GLU A 297 7.22 15.32 -18.50
CA GLU A 297 8.57 15.67 -18.90
C GLU A 297 9.49 14.45 -18.65
N ASN A 298 10.20 14.01 -19.64
CA ASN A 298 11.17 12.92 -19.52
C ASN A 298 12.39 13.32 -18.66
N ILE A 299 12.14 13.63 -17.39
CA ILE A 299 13.15 14.08 -16.43
C ILE A 299 12.94 13.43 -15.06
N GLU A 300 14.02 13.40 -14.29
CA GLU A 300 14.00 13.03 -12.88
C GLU A 300 13.85 14.31 -12.05
N GLU A 301 12.60 14.66 -11.73
CA GLU A 301 12.29 15.87 -10.97
C GLU A 301 11.00 15.70 -10.16
N ALA A 302 10.98 16.27 -8.95
CA ALA A 302 9.77 16.34 -8.16
C ALA A 302 8.74 17.29 -8.79
N HIS A 303 7.51 16.84 -8.93
CA HIS A 303 6.40 17.54 -9.55
C HIS A 303 5.29 17.76 -8.53
N TYR A 304 4.74 18.95 -8.44
CA TYR A 304 3.74 19.29 -7.43
C TYR A 304 2.38 19.60 -8.07
N PRO A 305 1.29 19.09 -7.42
CA PRO A 305 1.17 18.58 -6.06
C PRO A 305 1.61 17.12 -5.85
N SER A 306 1.93 16.35 -6.89
CA SER A 306 2.16 14.90 -6.78
C SER A 306 3.31 14.50 -5.83
N SER A 307 4.31 15.38 -5.63
CA SER A 307 5.44 15.11 -4.73
C SER A 307 5.27 15.70 -3.33
N TYR A 308 4.09 16.21 -2.97
CA TYR A 308 3.77 16.53 -1.57
C TYR A 308 3.56 15.26 -0.77
N ASN A 309 3.86 15.32 0.54
CA ASN A 309 3.44 14.29 1.47
C ASN A 309 1.91 14.16 1.43
N ASP A 310 1.39 12.99 1.72
CA ASP A 310 -0.04 12.67 1.75
C ASP A 310 -0.72 12.65 0.35
N VAL A 311 0.05 12.72 -0.73
CA VAL A 311 -0.44 12.57 -2.11
C VAL A 311 0.10 11.29 -2.73
N ILE A 312 -0.74 10.52 -3.38
CA ILE A 312 -0.33 9.38 -4.20
C ILE A 312 0.10 9.90 -5.58
N SER A 313 1.39 9.87 -5.81
CA SER A 313 2.02 10.29 -7.08
C SER A 313 1.94 9.19 -8.12
N VAL A 314 1.38 9.48 -9.29
CA VAL A 314 1.13 8.49 -10.33
C VAL A 314 1.85 8.83 -11.64
N THR A 315 2.82 7.98 -12.02
CA THR A 315 3.44 8.04 -13.36
C THR A 315 2.69 7.17 -14.38
N ALA A 316 3.03 7.31 -15.66
CA ALA A 316 2.33 6.64 -16.73
C ALA A 316 3.06 5.40 -17.26
N SER A 317 2.34 4.30 -17.45
CA SER A 317 2.78 3.14 -18.22
C SER A 317 2.02 3.01 -19.55
N GLY A 318 2.62 2.34 -20.50
CA GLY A 318 2.02 1.97 -21.78
C GLY A 318 1.66 0.49 -21.85
N PRO A 319 1.16 0.02 -23.00
CA PRO A 319 0.82 -1.39 -23.23
C PRO A 319 1.98 -2.35 -22.92
N ASN A 320 1.65 -3.53 -22.39
CA ASN A 320 2.60 -4.56 -21.97
C ASN A 320 3.59 -4.07 -20.90
N ASN A 321 3.13 -3.21 -19.99
CA ASN A 321 3.92 -2.63 -18.90
C ASN A 321 5.16 -1.83 -19.37
N GLY A 322 5.19 -1.38 -20.63
CA GLY A 322 6.25 -0.52 -21.11
C GLY A 322 6.18 0.85 -20.45
N TRP A 323 7.30 1.36 -19.91
CA TRP A 323 7.38 2.75 -19.49
C TRP A 323 7.77 3.62 -20.70
N ASN A 324 6.98 4.66 -20.90
CA ASN A 324 7.24 5.60 -21.99
C ASN A 324 8.14 6.73 -21.53
N ASN A 325 9.21 6.94 -22.27
CA ASN A 325 10.22 7.96 -21.98
C ASN A 325 9.74 9.42 -22.11
N TRP A 326 8.44 9.68 -22.05
CA TRP A 326 7.86 11.02 -21.96
C TRP A 326 7.31 11.32 -20.56
N ALA A 327 7.05 10.29 -19.73
CA ALA A 327 6.55 10.48 -18.37
C ALA A 327 7.67 10.86 -17.40
N THR A 328 7.36 11.66 -16.42
CA THR A 328 8.26 12.02 -15.31
C THR A 328 8.46 10.81 -14.40
N TYR A 329 9.66 10.66 -13.88
CA TYR A 329 10.07 9.63 -12.93
C TYR A 329 10.85 10.27 -11.77
N HIS A 330 10.60 9.83 -10.54
CA HIS A 330 11.23 10.38 -9.34
C HIS A 330 11.04 9.43 -8.16
N GLU A 331 11.86 9.55 -7.13
CA GLU A 331 11.72 8.77 -5.90
C GLU A 331 10.42 9.02 -5.13
N THR A 332 9.75 10.15 -5.37
CA THR A 332 8.43 10.48 -4.81
C THR A 332 7.26 9.91 -5.60
N VAL A 333 7.49 9.16 -6.67
CA VAL A 333 6.41 8.46 -7.38
C VAL A 333 6.02 7.21 -6.58
N ASP A 334 4.73 7.04 -6.31
CA ASP A 334 4.21 5.91 -5.55
C ASP A 334 3.75 4.77 -6.44
N LEU A 335 3.17 5.08 -7.61
CA LEU A 335 2.54 4.12 -8.51
C LEU A 335 2.80 4.43 -9.99
N ALA A 336 2.85 3.39 -10.79
CA ALA A 336 2.67 3.49 -12.23
C ALA A 336 1.25 3.02 -12.60
N SER A 337 0.62 3.68 -13.56
CA SER A 337 -0.72 3.34 -14.03
C SER A 337 -0.82 3.56 -15.54
N PRO A 338 -1.72 2.86 -16.26
CA PRO A 338 -1.89 3.06 -17.70
C PRO A 338 -2.17 4.52 -18.06
N GLY A 339 -1.30 5.10 -18.90
CA GLY A 339 -1.41 6.50 -19.31
C GLY A 339 -1.15 6.73 -20.80
N GLU A 340 -0.99 5.69 -21.61
CA GLU A 340 -0.79 5.81 -23.07
C GLU A 340 -1.96 5.26 -23.85
N SER A 341 -2.42 6.02 -24.84
CA SER A 341 -3.56 5.60 -25.71
C SER A 341 -4.81 5.25 -24.91
N ILE A 342 -5.17 6.09 -23.98
CA ILE A 342 -6.28 5.90 -23.02
C ILE A 342 -7.54 6.54 -23.59
N GLU A 343 -8.53 5.71 -23.89
CA GLU A 343 -9.84 6.12 -24.40
C GLU A 343 -10.72 6.62 -23.27
N SER A 344 -11.31 7.82 -23.41
CA SER A 344 -12.27 8.36 -22.45
C SER A 344 -13.23 9.39 -23.07
N CYS A 345 -14.18 9.87 -22.26
CA CYS A 345 -15.18 10.85 -22.60
C CYS A 345 -14.57 12.21 -22.98
N VAL A 346 -15.18 12.95 -23.87
CA VAL A 346 -14.84 14.35 -24.16
C VAL A 346 -16.11 15.19 -24.34
N ASN A 347 -16.02 16.48 -24.01
CA ASN A 347 -17.16 17.41 -24.07
C ASN A 347 -17.61 17.76 -25.49
N ASN A 348 -16.76 17.58 -26.50
CA ASN A 348 -17.07 17.96 -27.88
C ASN A 348 -18.08 16.96 -28.49
N GLY A 349 -19.36 17.35 -28.48
CA GLY A 349 -20.47 16.56 -29.01
C GLY A 349 -20.71 15.26 -28.23
N ASN A 350 -20.39 15.23 -26.94
CA ASN A 350 -20.49 14.04 -26.08
C ASN A 350 -19.78 12.82 -26.69
N GLY A 351 -18.57 13.05 -27.18
CA GLY A 351 -17.75 12.06 -27.87
C GLY A 351 -16.74 11.36 -26.97
N TYR A 352 -15.82 10.65 -27.62
CA TYR A 352 -14.72 9.95 -26.96
C TYR A 352 -13.42 10.21 -27.71
N SER A 353 -12.31 10.21 -26.99
CA SER A 353 -10.98 10.40 -27.58
C SER A 353 -9.94 9.60 -26.81
N SER A 354 -8.89 9.19 -27.52
CA SER A 354 -7.75 8.48 -26.93
C SER A 354 -6.60 9.45 -26.74
N TRP A 355 -6.12 9.60 -25.49
CA TRP A 355 -5.05 10.52 -25.10
C TRP A 355 -3.93 9.78 -24.38
N ALA A 356 -2.80 10.49 -24.19
CA ALA A 356 -1.69 10.03 -23.40
C ALA A 356 -1.24 11.12 -22.41
N GLY A 357 -0.89 10.72 -21.20
CA GLY A 357 -0.44 11.60 -20.12
C GLY A 357 -0.52 10.92 -18.76
N THR A 358 0.28 11.40 -17.81
CA THR A 358 0.10 11.07 -16.39
C THR A 358 -1.26 11.56 -15.88
N SER A 359 -1.83 12.58 -16.53
CA SER A 359 -3.22 13.01 -16.33
C SER A 359 -4.27 11.94 -16.60
N MET A 360 -3.96 10.90 -17.40
CA MET A 360 -4.83 9.75 -17.67
C MET A 360 -4.49 8.57 -16.75
N ALA A 361 -3.23 8.47 -16.32
CA ALA A 361 -2.77 7.44 -15.41
C ALA A 361 -3.33 7.63 -13.99
N SER A 362 -3.32 8.84 -13.47
CA SER A 362 -3.79 9.19 -12.12
C SER A 362 -5.27 8.81 -11.89
N PRO A 363 -6.24 9.19 -12.73
CA PRO A 363 -7.64 8.82 -12.52
C PRO A 363 -7.90 7.30 -12.68
N VAL A 364 -7.12 6.57 -13.47
CA VAL A 364 -7.20 5.10 -13.51
C VAL A 364 -6.77 4.50 -12.17
N ALA A 365 -5.70 4.99 -11.53
CA ALA A 365 -5.32 4.55 -10.20
C ALA A 365 -6.39 4.93 -9.14
N ALA A 366 -6.90 6.16 -9.18
CA ALA A 366 -7.97 6.61 -8.27
C ALA A 366 -9.26 5.78 -8.41
N SER A 367 -9.60 5.34 -9.63
CA SER A 367 -10.77 4.47 -9.87
C SER A 367 -10.64 3.11 -9.18
N ILE A 368 -9.42 2.57 -9.06
CA ILE A 368 -9.14 1.34 -8.30
C ILE A 368 -9.37 1.58 -6.80
N ALA A 369 -8.91 2.71 -6.26
CA ALA A 369 -9.16 3.07 -4.87
C ALA A 369 -10.67 3.17 -4.56
N GLY A 370 -11.46 3.69 -5.49
CA GLY A 370 -12.93 3.68 -5.38
C GLY A 370 -13.50 2.26 -5.31
N LEU A 371 -13.00 1.35 -6.13
CA LEU A 371 -13.42 -0.05 -6.10
C LEU A 371 -12.99 -0.75 -4.81
N MET A 372 -11.77 -0.47 -4.30
CA MET A 372 -11.29 -0.97 -3.00
C MET A 372 -12.21 -0.52 -1.86
N LYS A 373 -12.53 0.76 -1.80
CA LYS A 373 -13.44 1.31 -0.77
C LYS A 373 -14.84 0.72 -0.85
N SER A 374 -15.29 0.33 -2.06
CA SER A 374 -16.56 -0.38 -2.25
C SER A 374 -16.54 -1.79 -1.69
N MET A 375 -15.40 -2.48 -1.78
CA MET A 375 -15.21 -3.83 -1.27
C MET A 375 -15.00 -3.84 0.24
N HIS A 376 -14.29 -2.84 0.74
CA HIS A 376 -13.89 -2.67 2.13
C HIS A 376 -14.38 -1.32 2.67
N PRO A 377 -15.69 -1.14 2.88
CA PRO A 377 -16.24 0.13 3.33
C PRO A 377 -15.76 0.54 4.73
N GLU A 378 -15.29 -0.41 5.52
CA GLU A 378 -14.70 -0.18 6.84
C GLU A 378 -13.28 0.39 6.79
N TRP A 379 -12.53 0.21 5.68
CA TRP A 379 -11.15 0.69 5.61
C TRP A 379 -11.08 2.20 5.61
N MET A 380 -10.14 2.72 6.40
CA MET A 380 -9.79 4.14 6.43
C MET A 380 -9.01 4.54 5.17
N VAL A 381 -8.90 5.84 4.93
CA VAL A 381 -8.25 6.39 3.73
C VAL A 381 -6.76 6.05 3.69
N ASP A 382 -6.07 6.09 4.82
CA ASP A 382 -4.66 5.71 4.98
C ASP A 382 -4.43 4.21 4.71
N GLN A 383 -5.38 3.36 5.10
CA GLN A 383 -5.34 1.93 4.79
C GLN A 383 -5.48 1.67 3.29
N ILE A 384 -6.39 2.38 2.61
CA ILE A 384 -6.53 2.27 1.15
C ILE A 384 -5.27 2.78 0.46
N HIS A 385 -4.68 3.89 0.95
CA HIS A 385 -3.39 4.41 0.46
C HIS A 385 -2.31 3.32 0.56
N THR A 386 -2.10 2.78 1.75
CA THR A 386 -1.10 1.73 1.99
C THR A 386 -1.33 0.53 1.09
N MET A 387 -2.56 0.05 1.02
CA MET A 387 -2.89 -1.17 0.28
C MET A 387 -2.80 -1.01 -1.23
N ILE A 388 -3.20 0.11 -1.82
CA ILE A 388 -3.07 0.30 -3.27
C ILE A 388 -1.61 0.37 -3.70
N VAL A 389 -0.74 0.96 -2.88
CA VAL A 389 0.71 1.02 -3.12
C VAL A 389 1.34 -0.37 -2.95
N ALA A 390 1.02 -1.07 -1.87
CA ALA A 390 1.59 -2.37 -1.56
C ALA A 390 1.15 -3.49 -2.52
N THR A 391 -0.04 -3.40 -3.09
CA THR A 391 -0.58 -4.40 -4.03
C THR A 391 -0.19 -4.17 -5.48
N ALA A 392 0.56 -3.10 -5.77
CA ALA A 392 1.07 -2.82 -7.10
C ALA A 392 1.97 -3.93 -7.63
N ASN A 393 1.96 -4.13 -8.93
CA ASN A 393 2.72 -5.19 -9.60
C ASN A 393 4.10 -4.66 -10.04
N PRO A 394 5.21 -5.18 -9.50
CA PRO A 394 6.56 -4.70 -9.80
C PRO A 394 7.04 -5.06 -11.22
N ILE A 395 6.23 -5.73 -12.03
CA ILE A 395 6.55 -6.16 -13.39
C ILE A 395 7.05 -5.01 -14.29
N ILE A 396 6.67 -3.76 -13.98
CA ILE A 396 7.15 -2.59 -14.72
C ILE A 396 8.68 -2.50 -14.71
N TYR A 397 9.35 -2.90 -13.63
CA TYR A 397 10.80 -2.90 -13.51
C TYR A 397 11.47 -4.06 -14.23
N GLU A 398 10.78 -5.20 -14.35
CA GLU A 398 11.27 -6.34 -15.12
C GLU A 398 11.26 -6.05 -16.61
N VAL A 399 10.21 -5.34 -17.08
CA VAL A 399 10.05 -4.97 -18.49
C VAL A 399 10.93 -3.77 -18.87
N ASN A 400 11.22 -2.87 -17.93
CA ASN A 400 12.01 -1.66 -18.12
C ASN A 400 13.26 -1.70 -17.23
N PRO A 401 14.32 -2.41 -17.65
CA PRO A 401 15.49 -2.70 -16.79
C PRO A 401 16.52 -1.57 -16.71
N GLU A 402 16.24 -0.38 -17.26
CA GLU A 402 17.16 0.74 -17.26
C GLU A 402 17.46 1.22 -15.84
N ASN A 403 18.73 1.26 -15.45
CA ASN A 403 19.16 1.56 -14.09
C ASN A 403 18.70 2.94 -13.58
N TYR A 404 18.53 3.92 -14.45
CA TYR A 404 18.18 5.28 -14.05
C TYR A 404 16.72 5.46 -13.58
N ILE A 405 15.84 4.51 -13.91
CA ILE A 405 14.43 4.53 -13.49
C ILE A 405 14.12 3.54 -12.38
N GLN A 406 15.08 2.66 -12.01
CA GLN A 406 14.86 1.70 -10.92
C GLN A 406 14.55 2.40 -9.60
N GLY A 407 13.44 2.01 -8.96
CA GLY A 407 12.93 2.63 -7.73
C GLY A 407 12.28 4.01 -7.91
N LYS A 408 12.04 4.47 -9.18
CA LYS A 408 11.51 5.81 -9.48
C LYS A 408 10.21 5.81 -10.27
N LEU A 409 9.60 4.65 -10.41
CA LEU A 409 8.28 4.44 -11.01
C LEU A 409 7.27 3.94 -9.97
N GLY A 410 7.55 4.19 -8.70
CA GLY A 410 6.76 3.73 -7.56
C GLY A 410 6.93 2.25 -7.24
N SER A 411 6.02 1.68 -6.46
CA SER A 411 6.02 0.27 -6.07
C SER A 411 5.75 -0.67 -7.24
N GLY A 412 5.17 -0.16 -8.32
CA GLY A 412 4.85 -0.93 -9.52
C GLY A 412 3.63 -0.39 -10.26
N ARG A 413 3.15 -1.18 -11.22
CA ARG A 413 1.91 -0.89 -11.92
C ARG A 413 0.72 -1.32 -11.08
N VAL A 414 -0.31 -0.49 -11.00
CA VAL A 414 -1.58 -0.78 -10.29
C VAL A 414 -2.18 -2.13 -10.73
N ASP A 415 -2.77 -2.87 -9.79
CA ASP A 415 -3.41 -4.18 -10.03
C ASP A 415 -4.74 -4.24 -9.28
N ALA A 416 -5.85 -4.05 -9.99
CA ALA A 416 -7.17 -3.93 -9.39
C ALA A 416 -7.61 -5.19 -8.64
N LEU A 417 -7.31 -6.38 -9.16
CA LEU A 417 -7.68 -7.62 -8.48
C LEU A 417 -6.92 -7.78 -7.16
N LYS A 418 -5.60 -7.58 -7.16
CA LYS A 418 -4.83 -7.65 -5.92
C LYS A 418 -5.29 -6.60 -4.91
N ALA A 419 -5.54 -5.38 -5.37
CA ALA A 419 -5.99 -4.29 -4.53
C ALA A 419 -7.28 -4.60 -3.76
N VAL A 420 -8.25 -5.29 -4.39
CA VAL A 420 -9.53 -5.63 -3.75
C VAL A 420 -9.54 -6.98 -3.02
N THR A 421 -8.55 -7.85 -3.24
CA THR A 421 -8.54 -9.20 -2.65
C THR A 421 -7.48 -9.44 -1.59
N THR A 422 -6.51 -8.56 -1.47
CA THR A 422 -5.45 -8.71 -0.46
C THR A 422 -5.97 -8.29 0.91
N ASP A 423 -5.76 -9.13 1.92
CA ASP A 423 -6.08 -8.82 3.30
C ASP A 423 -5.29 -7.59 3.78
N LEU A 424 -5.91 -6.77 4.63
CA LEU A 424 -5.29 -5.58 5.19
C LEU A 424 -3.95 -5.90 5.88
N PHE A 425 -2.95 -5.08 5.64
CA PHE A 425 -1.65 -5.22 6.30
C PHE A 425 -1.74 -4.93 7.80
N PRO A 426 -0.83 -5.49 8.60
CA PRO A 426 -0.62 -5.03 9.97
C PRO A 426 0.09 -3.66 9.95
N GLU A 427 0.06 -2.95 11.07
CA GLU A 427 0.91 -1.81 11.34
C GLU A 427 1.69 -2.07 12.62
N ILE A 428 2.93 -2.46 12.46
CA ILE A 428 3.78 -2.92 13.57
C ILE A 428 4.65 -1.79 14.11
N GLU A 429 4.68 -1.68 15.42
CA GLU A 429 5.57 -0.79 16.17
C GLU A 429 6.49 -1.60 17.10
N LEU A 430 7.74 -1.19 17.21
CA LEU A 430 8.64 -1.68 18.25
C LEU A 430 8.43 -0.82 19.51
N VAL A 431 7.71 -1.35 20.49
CA VAL A 431 7.31 -0.58 21.69
C VAL A 431 8.30 -0.70 22.84
N ASP A 432 9.05 -1.80 22.91
CA ASP A 432 10.07 -1.98 23.96
C ASP A 432 11.17 -2.96 23.52
N THR A 433 12.34 -2.83 24.16
CA THR A 433 13.47 -3.75 24.01
C THR A 433 14.11 -4.02 25.36
N GLU A 434 14.34 -5.28 25.71
CA GLU A 434 15.09 -5.69 26.89
C GLU A 434 16.40 -6.33 26.46
N ILE A 435 17.50 -5.83 27.00
CA ILE A 435 18.83 -6.40 26.80
C ILE A 435 19.24 -7.14 28.07
N ILE A 436 19.40 -8.45 27.96
CA ILE A 436 19.86 -9.31 29.07
C ILE A 436 21.37 -9.50 28.89
N MET A 437 22.12 -9.11 29.88
CA MET A 437 23.59 -9.16 29.89
C MET A 437 24.11 -9.41 31.31
N ASP A 438 25.35 -9.93 31.41
CA ASP A 438 25.97 -10.24 32.69
C ASP A 438 26.51 -8.98 33.41
N ASN A 439 26.77 -7.91 32.66
CA ASN A 439 27.37 -6.65 33.14
C ASN A 439 26.35 -5.49 33.05
N ASP A 440 26.67 -4.37 33.74
CA ASP A 440 25.82 -3.15 33.66
C ASP A 440 25.99 -2.40 32.33
N GLU A 441 27.01 -2.69 31.53
CA GLU A 441 27.33 -2.12 30.22
C GLU A 441 27.76 -3.22 29.27
N ILE A 442 27.58 -2.98 27.96
CA ILE A 442 28.05 -3.89 26.90
C ILE A 442 29.54 -3.61 26.67
N TYR A 443 30.38 -4.60 26.83
CA TYR A 443 31.79 -4.52 26.56
C TYR A 443 32.20 -5.28 25.30
N VAL A 444 33.34 -4.89 24.76
CA VAL A 444 33.99 -5.63 23.68
C VAL A 444 34.22 -7.08 24.10
N GLY A 445 33.70 -8.03 23.35
CA GLY A 445 33.78 -9.47 23.64
C GLY A 445 32.54 -10.06 24.34
N ASP A 446 31.60 -9.24 24.77
CA ASP A 446 30.38 -9.71 25.43
C ASP A 446 29.41 -10.40 24.46
N THR A 447 28.60 -11.28 25.02
CA THR A 447 27.43 -11.85 24.40
C THR A 447 26.21 -11.38 25.18
N ILE A 448 25.22 -10.85 24.47
CA ILE A 448 23.95 -10.39 25.04
C ILE A 448 22.77 -11.13 24.43
N GLU A 449 21.66 -11.10 25.13
CA GLU A 449 20.35 -11.55 24.64
C GLU A 449 19.44 -10.35 24.49
N LEU A 450 18.79 -10.23 23.31
CA LEU A 450 17.83 -9.18 23.01
C LEU A 450 16.41 -9.76 22.95
N ILE A 451 15.52 -9.19 23.75
CA ILE A 451 14.08 -9.43 23.69
C ILE A 451 13.43 -8.16 23.16
N THR A 452 12.45 -8.32 22.27
CA THR A 452 11.71 -7.22 21.66
C THR A 452 10.22 -7.37 21.92
N VAL A 453 9.53 -6.25 22.11
CA VAL A 453 8.08 -6.19 22.21
C VAL A 453 7.54 -5.45 20.99
N LEU A 454 6.82 -6.18 20.16
CA LEU A 454 6.18 -5.65 18.95
C LEU A 454 4.68 -5.51 19.20
N TYR A 455 4.10 -4.39 18.81
CA TYR A 455 2.68 -4.10 18.92
C TYR A 455 2.08 -3.91 17.53
N ASN A 456 0.94 -4.50 17.29
CA ASN A 456 0.16 -4.30 16.07
C ASN A 456 -0.97 -3.33 16.37
N ASN A 457 -0.94 -2.18 15.71
CA ASN A 457 -1.87 -1.08 15.95
C ASN A 457 -3.32 -1.49 15.71
N ASP A 458 -4.23 -0.81 16.41
CA ASP A 458 -5.67 -0.98 16.22
C ASP A 458 -6.11 -0.57 14.80
N ASN A 459 -7.23 -1.12 14.35
CA ASN A 459 -7.79 -0.93 13.01
C ASN A 459 -6.99 -1.50 11.83
N TRP A 460 -5.77 -2.00 12.02
CA TRP A 460 -4.97 -2.67 11.00
C TRP A 460 -5.16 -4.19 11.02
N GLY A 461 -4.68 -4.89 9.98
CA GLY A 461 -4.85 -6.33 9.86
C GLY A 461 -3.98 -7.14 10.83
N GLU A 462 -4.29 -8.42 11.02
CA GLU A 462 -3.45 -9.36 11.76
C GLU A 462 -2.12 -9.57 11.02
N ALA A 463 -0.99 -9.56 11.74
CA ALA A 463 0.30 -10.00 11.19
C ALA A 463 0.34 -11.53 11.11
N LYS A 464 0.31 -12.07 9.90
CA LYS A 464 0.26 -13.52 9.65
C LYS A 464 1.64 -14.11 9.37
N ASN A 465 1.98 -15.21 10.06
CA ASN A 465 3.27 -15.90 9.93
C ASN A 465 4.47 -14.94 9.98
N PRO A 466 4.55 -14.10 11.02
CA PRO A 466 5.60 -13.09 11.09
C PRO A 466 6.96 -13.70 11.43
N GLU A 467 7.99 -13.04 10.90
CA GLU A 467 9.40 -13.35 11.19
C GLU A 467 10.13 -12.06 11.57
N ILE A 468 11.06 -12.14 12.50
CA ILE A 468 11.99 -11.07 12.83
C ILE A 468 13.41 -11.46 12.46
N ASN A 469 14.18 -10.47 12.01
CA ASN A 469 15.60 -10.64 11.67
C ASN A 469 16.38 -9.41 12.12
N LEU A 470 17.45 -9.62 12.90
CA LEU A 470 18.36 -8.54 13.25
C LEU A 470 19.53 -8.50 12.26
N SER A 471 19.84 -7.32 11.74
CA SER A 471 20.98 -7.09 10.85
C SER A 471 21.80 -5.89 11.30
N CYS A 472 23.13 -6.02 11.31
CA CYS A 472 24.05 -4.96 11.71
C CYS A 472 25.05 -4.68 10.59
N SER A 473 25.42 -3.41 10.42
CA SER A 473 26.40 -2.99 9.41
C SER A 473 27.84 -3.38 9.75
N SER A 474 28.12 -3.64 11.03
CA SER A 474 29.46 -4.00 11.52
C SER A 474 29.71 -5.50 11.38
N ASN A 475 30.79 -5.88 10.71
CA ASN A 475 31.26 -7.26 10.61
C ASN A 475 31.80 -7.82 11.93
N HIS A 476 31.88 -7.01 12.97
CA HIS A 476 32.35 -7.38 14.30
C HIS A 476 31.22 -7.72 15.26
N ILE A 477 29.99 -7.67 14.79
CA ILE A 477 28.80 -8.16 15.51
C ILE A 477 28.36 -9.45 14.84
N ASN A 478 28.33 -10.53 15.61
CA ASN A 478 27.88 -11.83 15.19
C ASN A 478 26.50 -12.13 15.80
N ILE A 479 25.50 -12.34 14.97
CA ILE A 479 24.15 -12.68 15.40
C ILE A 479 24.00 -14.19 15.22
N ILE A 480 23.78 -14.91 16.32
CA ILE A 480 23.81 -16.39 16.33
C ILE A 480 22.52 -16.97 15.76
N ASN A 481 21.37 -16.36 16.10
CA ASN A 481 20.05 -16.75 15.60
C ASN A 481 19.40 -15.53 14.91
N ASP A 482 19.86 -15.25 13.72
CA ASP A 482 19.54 -14.02 12.98
C ASP A 482 18.09 -13.92 12.48
N THR A 483 17.41 -15.04 12.32
CA THR A 483 16.02 -15.09 11.82
C THR A 483 15.17 -15.99 12.71
N MET A 484 14.06 -15.46 13.19
CA MET A 484 13.15 -16.17 14.07
C MET A 484 11.69 -16.00 13.65
N PRO A 485 10.93 -17.10 13.48
CA PRO A 485 9.48 -17.01 13.41
C PRO A 485 8.91 -16.64 14.78
N ILE A 486 7.90 -15.80 14.79
CA ILE A 486 7.12 -15.45 15.98
C ILE A 486 5.66 -15.82 15.76
N GLU A 487 4.86 -15.84 16.83
CA GLU A 487 3.42 -16.08 16.69
C GLU A 487 2.75 -14.93 15.95
N ASN A 488 1.59 -15.21 15.32
CA ASN A 488 0.76 -14.16 14.72
C ASN A 488 0.48 -13.05 15.73
N ILE A 489 0.47 -11.80 15.26
CA ILE A 489 0.13 -10.66 16.10
C ILE A 489 -1.25 -10.15 15.69
N PRO A 490 -2.30 -10.46 16.47
CA PRO A 490 -3.63 -9.91 16.23
C PRO A 490 -3.64 -8.39 16.31
N THR A 491 -4.66 -7.78 15.72
CA THR A 491 -4.93 -6.34 15.84
C THR A 491 -5.07 -5.94 17.32
N ASP A 492 -4.51 -4.80 17.71
CA ASP A 492 -4.53 -4.24 19.07
C ASP A 492 -3.86 -5.17 20.12
N GLU A 493 -2.89 -5.98 19.69
CA GLU A 493 -2.15 -6.88 20.61
C GLU A 493 -0.62 -6.68 20.46
N ALA A 494 0.07 -6.97 21.57
CA ALA A 494 1.53 -6.99 21.62
C ALA A 494 2.07 -8.41 21.67
N MET A 495 3.20 -8.64 21.04
CA MET A 495 3.92 -9.92 21.04
C MET A 495 5.37 -9.72 21.48
N VAL A 496 5.84 -10.65 22.31
CA VAL A 496 7.22 -10.72 22.76
C VAL A 496 7.88 -11.92 22.09
N ASN A 497 9.11 -11.77 21.56
CA ASN A 497 9.85 -12.94 21.12
C ASN A 497 10.29 -13.77 22.35
N PHE A 498 9.76 -14.97 22.49
CA PHE A 498 10.05 -15.87 23.61
C PHE A 498 11.48 -16.43 23.58
N GLU A 499 12.05 -16.59 22.39
CA GLU A 499 13.46 -16.93 22.20
C GLU A 499 14.24 -15.62 21.97
N PRO A 500 15.24 -15.30 22.79
CA PRO A 500 16.01 -14.07 22.63
C PRO A 500 16.89 -14.13 21.38
N ILE A 501 17.15 -12.97 20.76
CA ILE A 501 18.19 -12.81 19.74
C ILE A 501 19.53 -12.78 20.46
N ILE A 502 20.43 -13.70 20.12
CA ILE A 502 21.77 -13.79 20.74
C ILE A 502 22.77 -13.02 19.88
N ILE A 503 23.42 -12.02 20.49
CA ILE A 503 24.33 -11.10 19.82
C ILE A 503 25.70 -11.17 20.50
N GLU A 504 26.73 -11.48 19.72
CA GLU A 504 28.14 -11.54 20.18
C GLU A 504 28.92 -10.34 19.61
N PHE A 505 29.53 -9.55 20.47
CA PHE A 505 30.40 -8.43 20.10
C PHE A 505 31.85 -8.91 20.06
N SER A 506 32.40 -9.03 18.85
CA SER A 506 33.79 -9.56 18.73
C SER A 506 34.82 -8.63 19.35
N GLY A 507 35.96 -9.20 19.77
CA GLY A 507 37.06 -8.48 20.42
C GLY A 507 37.71 -7.34 19.61
N ASN A 508 37.34 -7.19 18.33
CA ASN A 508 37.85 -6.15 17.44
C ASN A 508 36.81 -5.05 17.11
N ILE A 509 35.67 -5.03 17.80
CA ILE A 509 34.69 -3.95 17.61
C ILE A 509 35.21 -2.66 18.25
N ASN A 510 35.02 -1.54 17.56
CA ASN A 510 35.35 -0.24 18.15
C ASN A 510 34.30 0.15 19.19
N PRO A 511 34.71 0.62 20.37
CA PRO A 511 33.80 1.19 21.35
C PRO A 511 33.00 2.39 20.75
N GLY A 512 31.80 2.58 21.23
CA GLY A 512 30.88 3.63 20.77
C GLY A 512 29.48 3.12 20.41
N GLU A 513 28.70 3.99 19.80
CA GLU A 513 27.35 3.64 19.33
C GLU A 513 27.43 2.83 18.05
N THR A 514 26.66 1.74 18.01
CA THR A 514 26.49 0.91 16.82
C THR A 514 25.01 0.67 16.59
N GLU A 515 24.55 1.00 15.39
CA GLU A 515 23.16 0.80 14.99
C GLU A 515 22.98 -0.53 14.24
N CYS A 516 21.94 -1.26 14.61
CA CYS A 516 21.44 -2.44 13.95
C CYS A 516 19.99 -2.20 13.55
N LEU A 517 19.47 -2.96 12.59
CA LEU A 517 18.09 -2.92 12.16
C LEU A 517 17.38 -4.23 12.54
N LEU A 518 16.32 -4.14 13.31
CA LEU A 518 15.37 -5.21 13.51
C LEU A 518 14.38 -5.17 12.36
N ASN A 519 14.50 -6.11 11.44
CA ASN A 519 13.60 -6.24 10.31
C ASN A 519 12.44 -7.15 10.73
N PHE A 520 11.24 -6.74 10.42
CA PHE A 520 10.02 -7.50 10.61
C PHE A 520 9.40 -7.81 9.26
N THR A 521 8.96 -9.05 9.05
CA THR A 521 8.23 -9.46 7.85
C THR A 521 6.99 -10.25 8.24
N SER A 522 5.90 -10.09 7.50
CA SER A 522 4.68 -10.86 7.68
C SER A 522 4.11 -11.24 6.32
N ASN A 523 3.64 -12.48 6.18
CA ASN A 523 3.10 -13.00 4.94
C ASN A 523 1.58 -12.92 4.95
N GLN A 524 0.99 -11.87 4.35
CA GLN A 524 -0.46 -11.69 4.28
C GLN A 524 -1.12 -12.65 3.28
N ASP A 525 -0.44 -12.93 2.17
CA ASP A 525 -0.79 -14.00 1.24
C ASP A 525 0.48 -14.68 0.68
N SER A 526 0.33 -15.59 -0.27
CA SER A 526 1.46 -16.34 -0.84
C SER A 526 2.45 -15.47 -1.64
N TYR A 527 2.11 -14.22 -1.96
CA TYR A 527 2.86 -13.37 -2.88
C TYR A 527 3.14 -11.97 -2.35
N ILE A 528 2.43 -11.53 -1.31
CA ILE A 528 2.50 -10.17 -0.77
C ILE A 528 2.96 -10.23 0.67
N LYS A 529 4.08 -9.55 0.94
CA LYS A 529 4.67 -9.44 2.27
C LYS A 529 4.54 -8.01 2.78
N TYR A 530 4.21 -7.89 4.05
CA TYR A 530 4.45 -6.67 4.79
C TYR A 530 5.86 -6.70 5.37
N GLU A 531 6.61 -5.62 5.21
CA GLU A 531 7.98 -5.49 5.69
C GLU A 531 8.16 -4.12 6.35
N THR A 532 8.79 -4.11 7.53
CA THR A 532 9.18 -2.88 8.22
C THR A 532 10.48 -3.11 8.99
N SER A 533 11.17 -2.04 9.41
CA SER A 533 12.45 -2.13 10.11
C SER A 533 12.55 -1.08 11.20
N PHE A 534 13.14 -1.46 12.33
CA PHE A 534 13.31 -0.62 13.50
C PHE A 534 14.80 -0.49 13.85
N PRO A 535 15.33 0.74 14.02
CA PRO A 535 16.71 0.93 14.46
C PRO A 535 16.85 0.54 15.93
N ILE A 536 17.90 -0.23 16.25
CA ILE A 536 18.31 -0.55 17.61
C ILE A 536 19.77 -0.10 17.79
N THR A 537 20.03 0.72 18.78
CA THR A 537 21.37 1.24 19.05
C THR A 537 21.98 0.54 20.26
N PHE A 538 23.17 -0.03 20.08
CA PHE A 538 23.99 -0.58 21.16
C PHE A 538 25.11 0.36 21.48
N ASN A 539 25.30 0.68 22.79
CA ASN A 539 26.42 1.46 23.30
C ASN A 539 27.48 0.50 23.84
N ILE A 540 28.60 0.45 23.13
CA ILE A 540 29.70 -0.46 23.45
C ILE A 540 30.79 0.31 24.19
N SER A 541 31.08 -0.11 25.41
CA SER A 541 32.10 0.49 26.26
C SER A 541 33.49 -0.11 26.03
N GLU A 542 34.54 0.69 26.24
CA GLU A 542 35.92 0.17 26.26
C GLU A 542 36.07 -0.80 27.42
N THR A 543 36.42 -2.03 27.12
CA THR A 543 36.82 -2.97 28.16
C THR A 543 38.17 -2.51 28.71
N GLN A 544 38.23 -2.14 29.96
CA GLN A 544 39.54 -2.07 30.65
C GLN A 544 40.03 -3.50 30.89
N ILE A 545 40.58 -4.11 29.84
CA ILE A 545 41.14 -5.45 29.96
C ILE A 545 42.43 -5.35 30.78
N LEU A 546 42.37 -5.89 31.97
CA LEU A 546 43.57 -6.08 32.76
C LEU A 546 44.28 -7.35 32.26
N LEU A 547 45.26 -7.18 31.38
CA LEU A 547 46.02 -8.33 30.89
C LEU A 547 46.53 -9.19 32.02
N GLY A 548 46.16 -10.46 32.00
CA GLY A 548 46.52 -11.43 33.04
C GLY A 548 45.47 -11.64 34.13
N ASP A 549 44.39 -10.89 34.16
CA ASP A 549 43.25 -11.10 35.05
C ASP A 549 42.11 -11.79 34.27
N LEU A 550 42.14 -13.10 34.18
CA LEU A 550 41.22 -13.87 33.37
C LEU A 550 39.87 -14.11 34.06
N ASN A 551 39.88 -14.10 35.42
CA ASN A 551 38.66 -14.33 36.20
C ASN A 551 37.94 -13.03 36.59
N GLN A 552 38.47 -11.87 36.17
CA GLN A 552 37.94 -10.52 36.41
C GLN A 552 37.78 -10.15 37.89
N ASP A 553 38.61 -10.72 38.76
CA ASP A 553 38.55 -10.41 40.20
C ASP A 553 39.45 -9.22 40.58
N THR A 554 40.03 -8.52 39.59
CA THR A 554 40.99 -7.40 39.72
C THR A 554 42.34 -7.78 40.31
N SER A 555 42.63 -9.06 40.50
CA SER A 555 43.88 -9.59 41.03
C SER A 555 44.51 -10.52 40.01
N ILE A 556 45.74 -10.27 39.61
CA ILE A 556 46.48 -11.20 38.77
C ILE A 556 47.19 -12.20 39.68
N ASP A 557 46.70 -13.45 39.73
CA ASP A 557 47.20 -14.50 40.61
C ASP A 557 47.24 -15.89 39.99
N ILE A 558 47.42 -16.93 40.81
CA ILE A 558 47.56 -18.32 40.33
C ILE A 558 46.29 -18.87 39.73
N LEU A 559 45.13 -18.30 40.02
CA LEU A 559 43.86 -18.75 39.45
C LEU A 559 43.80 -18.41 37.95
N ASP A 560 44.33 -17.26 37.54
CA ASP A 560 44.42 -16.85 36.14
C ASP A 560 45.36 -17.75 35.34
N VAL A 561 46.49 -18.14 35.97
CA VAL A 561 47.39 -19.11 35.36
C VAL A 561 46.70 -20.46 35.10
N ILE A 562 45.83 -20.90 36.03
CA ILE A 562 45.08 -22.14 35.89
C ILE A 562 44.08 -22.01 34.71
N ILE A 563 43.41 -20.88 34.56
CA ILE A 563 42.48 -20.64 33.47
C ILE A 563 43.24 -20.64 32.12
N THR A 564 44.36 -19.87 32.02
CA THR A 564 45.17 -19.84 30.80
C THR A 564 45.67 -21.23 30.39
N VAL A 565 46.14 -22.04 31.35
CA VAL A 565 46.58 -23.41 31.10
C VAL A 565 45.41 -24.29 30.62
N ASN A 566 44.22 -24.15 31.19
CA ASN A 566 43.05 -24.91 30.76
C ASN A 566 42.59 -24.53 29.34
N ILE A 567 42.74 -23.26 28.96
CA ILE A 567 42.52 -22.81 27.58
C ILE A 567 43.50 -23.47 26.61
N ILE A 568 44.81 -23.42 26.92
CA ILE A 568 45.87 -24.05 26.11
C ILE A 568 45.69 -25.57 25.97
N LEU A 569 45.16 -26.22 26.99
CA LEU A 569 44.89 -27.66 27.00
C LEU A 569 43.51 -28.01 26.36
N GLU A 570 42.81 -27.03 25.84
CA GLU A 570 41.44 -27.20 25.24
C GLU A 570 40.44 -27.81 26.23
N VAL A 571 40.63 -27.61 27.56
CA VAL A 571 39.72 -28.07 28.61
C VAL A 571 38.51 -27.13 28.71
N ILE A 572 38.74 -25.82 28.49
CA ILE A 572 37.73 -24.77 28.41
C ILE A 572 37.91 -23.98 27.11
N SER A 573 36.80 -23.53 26.53
CA SER A 573 36.84 -22.57 25.42
C SER A 573 36.78 -21.17 26.01
N PRO A 574 37.77 -20.31 25.73
CA PRO A 574 37.78 -18.95 26.27
C PRO A 574 36.66 -18.09 25.67
N ASN A 575 36.09 -17.23 26.48
CA ASN A 575 35.23 -16.13 25.98
C ASN A 575 36.08 -15.00 25.37
N GLY A 576 35.47 -13.95 24.83
CA GLY A 576 36.16 -12.85 24.16
C GLY A 576 37.13 -12.10 25.11
N TYR A 577 36.75 -11.87 26.38
CA TYR A 577 37.59 -11.26 27.39
C TYR A 577 38.82 -12.14 27.75
N GLU A 578 38.54 -13.41 28.03
CA GLU A 578 39.60 -14.39 28.37
C GLU A 578 40.63 -14.56 27.26
N ASN A 579 40.16 -14.52 25.97
CA ASN A 579 41.08 -14.55 24.83
C ASN A 579 42.08 -13.39 24.84
N ILE A 580 41.60 -12.18 25.11
CA ILE A 580 42.45 -10.98 25.10
C ILE A 580 43.29 -10.93 26.39
N ALA A 581 42.69 -11.21 27.55
CA ALA A 581 43.38 -11.17 28.84
C ALA A 581 44.47 -12.23 28.95
N SER A 582 44.38 -13.35 28.22
CA SER A 582 45.39 -14.43 28.24
C SER A 582 46.53 -14.25 27.24
N ASP A 583 46.37 -13.40 26.21
CA ASP A 583 47.43 -13.09 25.24
C ASP A 583 48.29 -11.93 25.74
N LEU A 584 49.22 -12.25 26.66
CA LEU A 584 50.06 -11.23 27.31
C LEU A 584 51.15 -10.66 26.39
N ASN A 585 51.50 -11.38 25.32
CA ASN A 585 52.50 -10.92 24.35
C ASN A 585 51.90 -10.26 23.12
N THR A 586 50.55 -10.27 22.99
CA THR A 586 49.78 -9.67 21.89
C THR A 586 50.16 -10.22 20.51
N ASP A 587 50.38 -11.55 20.41
CA ASP A 587 50.73 -12.20 19.15
C ASP A 587 49.53 -12.98 18.53
N ASP A 588 48.35 -12.83 19.10
CA ASP A 588 47.09 -13.49 18.72
C ASP A 588 47.10 -15.03 18.89
N ILE A 589 48.07 -15.57 19.69
CA ILE A 589 48.21 -17.01 19.95
C ILE A 589 48.38 -17.28 21.45
N ILE A 590 47.32 -17.80 22.08
CA ILE A 590 47.41 -18.19 23.49
C ILE A 590 48.23 -19.48 23.61
N ASN A 591 49.40 -19.38 24.21
CA ASN A 591 50.33 -20.50 24.32
C ASN A 591 51.20 -20.43 25.61
N ILE A 592 52.19 -21.32 25.74
CA ILE A 592 53.04 -21.42 26.92
C ILE A 592 53.87 -20.13 27.20
N GLN A 593 54.08 -19.26 26.18
CA GLN A 593 54.79 -17.99 26.36
C GLN A 593 54.00 -17.04 27.22
N ASP A 594 52.66 -16.99 27.01
CA ASP A 594 51.74 -16.17 27.80
C ASP A 594 51.69 -16.64 29.25
N VAL A 595 51.68 -17.95 29.49
CA VAL A 595 51.77 -18.51 30.86
C VAL A 595 53.04 -18.08 31.54
N ILE A 596 54.18 -18.07 30.84
CA ILE A 596 55.47 -17.63 31.39
C ILE A 596 55.41 -16.14 31.73
N LEU A 597 54.85 -15.33 30.85
CA LEU A 597 54.68 -13.88 31.09
C LEU A 597 53.75 -13.60 32.27
N LEU A 598 52.66 -14.34 32.38
CA LEU A 598 51.69 -14.24 33.47
C LEU A 598 52.31 -14.62 34.81
N ILE A 599 53.08 -15.71 34.85
CA ILE A 599 53.83 -16.10 36.06
C ILE A 599 54.87 -15.03 36.47
N ASN A 600 55.61 -14.46 35.50
CA ASN A 600 56.54 -13.39 35.79
C ASN A 600 55.81 -12.15 36.33
N LEU A 601 54.67 -11.78 35.77
CA LEU A 601 53.85 -10.66 36.24
C LEU A 601 53.38 -10.85 37.69
N ILE A 602 53.07 -12.08 38.10
CA ILE A 602 52.69 -12.44 39.47
C ILE A 602 53.92 -12.38 40.43
N LEU A 603 55.10 -12.83 39.97
CA LEU A 603 56.30 -12.87 40.79
C LEU A 603 57.01 -11.51 40.99
N ASP A 604 56.75 -10.57 40.07
CA ASP A 604 57.32 -9.19 40.13
C ASP A 604 56.43 -8.23 40.95
N ARG A 605 55.30 -8.69 41.46
CA ARG A 605 54.43 -8.01 42.43
C ARG A 605 54.74 -8.46 43.85
#